data_3f251715dcd51d17d77a0122a22a0727
#
_entry.id   3f251715dcd51d17d77a0122a22a0727
#
_cell.length_a   1.000
_cell.length_b   1.000
_cell.length_c   1.000
_cell.angle_alpha   90.00
_cell.angle_beta   90.00
_cell.angle_gamma   90.00
#
_symmetry.space_group_name_H-M   'P 1'
#
loop_
_entity.id
_entity.type
_entity.pdbx_description
1 polymer ?
#
loop_
_entity_poly.entity_id
_entity_poly.type
_entity_poly.pdbx_seq_one_letter_code
_entity_poly.pdbx_strand_id
1 'polypeptide(L)'
;KERENLQTMERFMVDGIIICLCSYKENLDQYIRLQQAEMPMVFYDRIPYGMNVSQVIVDDYIKAFFLVEHLIREGYRHIVHLQGPDDVYNSVERARGYKDALVKFNIPFDKDRMLKAGLTFKDGANAADMLIEKGVSFDAIFAFTDTLAIGAMNRLRDLGKKIPEEIAIASFSGTVLSTIVYP
;
A
#
# COMPACT_ATOMS: atom_id res chain seq x y z
N LYS A 1 -3.42 21.24 3.37
CA LYS A 1 -4.76 20.95 2.79
C LYS A 1 -5.65 20.16 3.76
N GLU A 2 -5.23 19.00 4.33
CA GLU A 2 -6.05 18.24 5.29
C GLU A 2 -6.39 19.08 6.54
N ARG A 3 -5.37 19.73 7.16
CA ARG A 3 -5.55 20.65 8.31
C ARG A 3 -6.53 21.78 8.01
N GLU A 4 -6.45 22.39 6.85
CA GLU A 4 -7.36 23.46 6.41
C GLU A 4 -8.79 22.95 6.24
N ASN A 5 -8.94 21.74 5.70
CA ASN A 5 -10.25 21.11 5.58
C ASN A 5 -10.89 20.86 6.96
N LEU A 6 -10.12 20.34 7.92
CA LEU A 6 -10.58 20.15 9.30
C LEU A 6 -11.01 21.45 9.95
N GLN A 7 -10.20 22.51 9.83
CA GLN A 7 -10.53 23.86 10.34
C GLN A 7 -11.79 24.42 9.66
N THR A 8 -11.98 24.13 8.39
CA THR A 8 -13.19 24.55 7.67
C THR A 8 -14.44 23.86 8.22
N MET A 9 -14.36 22.53 8.42
CA MET A 9 -15.47 21.76 9.00
C MET A 9 -15.83 22.24 10.41
N GLU A 10 -14.84 22.52 11.26
CA GLU A 10 -15.07 23.12 12.59
C GLU A 10 -15.78 24.47 12.49
N ARG A 11 -15.33 25.34 11.58
CA ARG A 11 -15.94 26.66 11.37
C ARG A 11 -17.39 26.56 10.92
N PHE A 12 -17.73 25.55 10.12
CA PHE A 12 -19.11 25.30 9.69
C PHE A 12 -19.93 24.50 10.71
N MET A 13 -19.36 24.21 11.89
CA MET A 13 -20.05 23.51 12.98
C MET A 13 -20.77 22.24 12.52
N VAL A 14 -20.05 21.38 11.77
CA VAL A 14 -20.60 20.10 11.31
C VAL A 14 -20.87 19.16 12.50
N ASP A 15 -21.89 18.31 12.39
CA ASP A 15 -22.28 17.36 13.46
C ASP A 15 -21.31 16.17 13.63
N GLY A 16 -20.43 15.94 12.66
CA GLY A 16 -19.44 14.88 12.71
C GLY A 16 -18.61 14.80 11.43
N ILE A 17 -17.52 14.03 11.47
CA ILE A 17 -16.55 13.96 10.38
C ILE A 17 -16.24 12.51 10.04
N ILE A 18 -16.31 12.15 8.74
CA ILE A 18 -15.80 10.90 8.21
C ILE A 18 -14.45 11.18 7.54
N ILE A 19 -13.40 10.44 7.93
CA ILE A 19 -12.01 10.79 7.64
C ILE A 19 -11.25 9.61 7.04
N CYS A 20 -10.57 9.85 5.90
CA CYS A 20 -9.49 9.02 5.40
C CYS A 20 -8.19 9.81 5.52
N LEU A 21 -7.27 9.38 6.37
CA LEU A 21 -6.03 10.12 6.65
C LEU A 21 -5.10 10.19 5.44
N CYS A 22 -4.46 11.34 5.25
CA CYS A 22 -3.31 11.43 4.34
C CYS A 22 -2.07 10.75 4.94
N SER A 23 -1.81 11.00 6.23
CA SER A 23 -0.70 10.44 7.00
C SER A 23 -1.10 10.28 8.45
N TYR A 24 -0.71 9.18 9.10
CA TYR A 24 -1.00 8.99 10.53
C TYR A 24 -0.09 9.82 11.45
N LYS A 25 0.94 10.46 10.90
CA LYS A 25 1.89 11.33 11.64
C LYS A 25 1.51 12.79 11.56
N GLU A 26 0.98 13.20 10.43
CA GLU A 26 0.59 14.58 10.20
C GLU A 26 -0.78 14.89 10.85
N ASN A 27 -0.93 16.10 11.34
CA ASN A 27 -2.18 16.61 11.91
C ASN A 27 -2.76 15.82 13.12
N LEU A 28 -1.99 14.93 13.74
CA LEU A 28 -2.44 14.16 14.90
C LEU A 28 -2.92 15.06 16.04
N ASP A 29 -2.25 16.20 16.25
CA ASP A 29 -2.62 17.23 17.20
C ASP A 29 -4.03 17.77 16.99
N GLN A 30 -4.44 17.95 15.73
CA GLN A 30 -5.79 18.40 15.37
C GLN A 30 -6.84 17.32 15.70
N TYR A 31 -6.57 16.07 15.39
CA TYR A 31 -7.50 14.98 15.68
C TYR A 31 -7.67 14.78 17.19
N ILE A 32 -6.58 14.85 17.96
CA ILE A 32 -6.65 14.81 19.44
C ILE A 32 -7.49 15.97 19.97
N ARG A 33 -7.32 17.18 19.47
CA ARG A 33 -8.09 18.34 19.86
C ARG A 33 -9.59 18.18 19.53
N LEU A 34 -9.91 17.67 18.34
CA LEU A 34 -11.30 17.39 17.96
C LEU A 34 -11.93 16.30 18.84
N GLN A 35 -11.16 15.26 19.20
CA GLN A 35 -11.61 14.22 20.12
C GLN A 35 -11.89 14.78 21.52
N GLN A 36 -11.01 15.65 22.03
CA GLN A 36 -11.21 16.33 23.32
C GLN A 36 -12.42 17.28 23.32
N ALA A 37 -12.78 17.82 22.16
CA ALA A 37 -13.97 18.61 21.94
C ALA A 37 -15.23 17.75 21.68
N GLU A 38 -15.13 16.44 21.90
CA GLU A 38 -16.23 15.47 21.69
C GLU A 38 -16.81 15.48 20.26
N MET A 39 -16.05 15.94 19.27
CA MET A 39 -16.46 15.89 17.86
C MET A 39 -16.63 14.42 17.41
N PRO A 40 -17.81 14.02 16.94
CA PRO A 40 -18.00 12.68 16.40
C PRO A 40 -17.11 12.45 15.17
N MET A 41 -16.22 11.45 15.23
CA MET A 41 -15.30 11.11 14.13
C MET A 41 -15.35 9.63 13.81
N VAL A 42 -15.41 9.30 12.53
CA VAL A 42 -15.23 7.93 12.02
C VAL A 42 -14.10 7.93 11.01
N PHE A 43 -13.07 7.14 11.28
CA PHE A 43 -11.97 6.95 10.35
C PHE A 43 -12.24 5.74 9.46
N TYR A 44 -11.84 5.81 8.19
CA TYR A 44 -11.94 4.67 7.29
C TYR A 44 -10.68 4.52 6.45
N ASP A 45 -10.42 3.30 6.01
CA ASP A 45 -9.27 2.92 5.19
C ASP A 45 -7.93 3.24 5.89
N ARG A 46 -7.57 4.51 6.03
CA ARG A 46 -6.36 4.99 6.70
C ARG A 46 -6.71 5.58 8.07
N ILE A 47 -6.12 5.03 9.10
CA ILE A 47 -6.46 5.34 10.49
C ILE A 47 -5.27 5.91 11.26
N PRO A 48 -5.51 6.71 12.34
CA PRO A 48 -4.45 7.17 13.21
C PRO A 48 -3.98 6.04 14.14
N TYR A 49 -2.68 5.97 14.40
CA TYR A 49 -2.15 5.09 15.43
C TYR A 49 -2.39 5.66 16.83
N GLY A 50 -2.76 4.77 17.77
CA GLY A 50 -2.84 5.10 19.20
C GLY A 50 -4.03 5.97 19.63
N MET A 51 -4.97 6.26 18.76
CA MET A 51 -6.22 6.92 19.11
C MET A 51 -7.34 5.90 19.28
N ASN A 52 -8.14 6.07 20.35
CA ASN A 52 -9.37 5.31 20.54
C ASN A 52 -10.52 6.02 19.81
N VAL A 53 -10.78 5.60 18.58
CA VAL A 53 -11.76 6.23 17.68
C VAL A 53 -12.57 5.18 16.93
N SER A 54 -13.76 5.54 16.49
CA SER A 54 -14.55 4.69 15.59
C SER A 54 -13.85 4.55 14.25
N GLN A 55 -13.72 3.31 13.75
CA GLN A 55 -12.98 3.02 12.52
C GLN A 55 -13.63 1.92 11.68
N VAL A 56 -13.54 2.08 10.36
CA VAL A 56 -13.96 1.08 9.38
C VAL A 56 -12.75 0.73 8.52
N ILE A 57 -12.21 -0.46 8.70
CA ILE A 57 -10.98 -0.90 8.03
C ILE A 57 -11.15 -2.26 7.37
N VAL A 58 -10.31 -2.54 6.41
CA VAL A 58 -10.02 -3.89 5.92
C VAL A 58 -8.84 -4.44 6.72
N ASP A 59 -8.80 -5.74 6.94
CA ASP A 59 -7.62 -6.38 7.52
C ASP A 59 -6.50 -6.45 6.47
N ASP A 60 -5.78 -5.33 6.32
CA ASP A 60 -4.70 -5.17 5.37
C ASP A 60 -3.58 -6.20 5.56
N TYR A 61 -3.28 -6.53 6.82
CA TYR A 61 -2.27 -7.53 7.15
C TYR A 61 -2.66 -8.92 6.63
N ILE A 62 -3.83 -9.41 7.02
CA ILE A 62 -4.22 -10.78 6.66
C ILE A 62 -4.46 -10.94 5.16
N LYS A 63 -5.00 -9.90 4.50
CA LYS A 63 -5.24 -9.93 3.05
C LYS A 63 -3.93 -9.89 2.26
N ALA A 64 -2.96 -9.06 2.68
CA ALA A 64 -1.63 -9.06 2.07
C ALA A 64 -0.90 -10.39 2.29
N PHE A 65 -1.01 -10.95 3.49
CA PHE A 65 -0.47 -12.27 3.79
C PHE A 65 -1.03 -13.34 2.85
N PHE A 66 -2.35 -13.41 2.66
CA PHE A 66 -2.97 -14.39 1.76
C PHE A 66 -2.63 -14.16 0.29
N LEU A 67 -2.48 -12.91 -0.14
CA LEU A 67 -2.06 -12.61 -1.51
C LEU A 67 -0.63 -13.11 -1.77
N VAL A 68 0.29 -12.87 -0.84
CA VAL A 68 1.68 -13.36 -0.96
C VAL A 68 1.73 -14.88 -0.81
N GLU A 69 0.96 -15.47 0.10
CA GLU A 69 0.79 -16.92 0.18
C GLU A 69 0.31 -17.52 -1.14
N HIS A 70 -0.64 -16.87 -1.83
CA HIS A 70 -1.09 -17.31 -3.15
C HIS A 70 0.06 -17.31 -4.16
N LEU A 71 0.81 -16.22 -4.28
CA LEU A 71 1.98 -16.17 -5.16
C LEU A 71 2.98 -17.30 -4.85
N ILE A 72 3.24 -17.56 -3.57
CA ILE A 72 4.15 -18.64 -3.17
C ILE A 72 3.59 -20.02 -3.56
N ARG A 73 2.28 -20.24 -3.42
CA ARG A 73 1.63 -21.51 -3.83
C ARG A 73 1.63 -21.72 -5.33
N GLU A 74 1.57 -20.65 -6.12
CA GLU A 74 1.75 -20.68 -7.58
C GLU A 74 3.21 -20.93 -8.02
N GLY A 75 4.14 -21.03 -7.07
CA GLY A 75 5.53 -21.40 -7.34
C GLY A 75 6.53 -20.26 -7.30
N TYR A 76 6.10 -19.01 -7.16
CA TYR A 76 7.01 -17.85 -7.08
C TYR A 76 7.81 -17.86 -5.78
N ARG A 77 9.09 -17.50 -5.86
CA ARG A 77 10.02 -17.54 -4.71
C ARG A 77 10.79 -16.26 -4.51
N HIS A 78 10.91 -15.44 -5.55
CA HIS A 78 11.66 -14.19 -5.55
C HIS A 78 10.70 -13.00 -5.66
N ILE A 79 9.78 -12.92 -4.70
CA ILE A 79 8.70 -11.92 -4.72
C ILE A 79 9.23 -10.58 -4.24
N VAL A 80 9.07 -9.54 -5.05
CA VAL A 80 9.34 -8.14 -4.66
C VAL A 80 8.08 -7.51 -4.09
N HIS A 81 8.21 -6.72 -3.04
CA HIS A 81 7.13 -5.86 -2.54
C HIS A 81 7.41 -4.39 -2.87
N LEU A 82 6.54 -3.79 -3.70
CA LEU A 82 6.50 -2.34 -3.88
C LEU A 82 5.64 -1.73 -2.78
N GLN A 83 6.29 -1.32 -1.69
CA GLN A 83 5.66 -0.77 -0.51
C GLN A 83 5.23 0.68 -0.75
N GLY A 84 4.08 1.08 -0.23
CA GLY A 84 3.65 2.47 -0.16
C GLY A 84 4.42 3.29 0.89
N PRO A 85 4.01 4.54 1.17
CA PRO A 85 4.66 5.38 2.17
C PRO A 85 4.60 4.78 3.58
N ASP A 86 5.67 4.97 4.37
CA ASP A 86 5.79 4.40 5.73
C ASP A 86 4.85 5.08 6.75
N ASP A 87 4.31 6.23 6.43
CA ASP A 87 3.37 6.98 7.27
C ASP A 87 1.90 6.73 6.92
N VAL A 88 1.64 5.67 6.15
CA VAL A 88 0.31 5.17 5.82
C VAL A 88 0.09 3.83 6.50
N TYR A 89 -0.94 3.72 7.34
CA TYR A 89 -1.28 2.52 8.12
C TYR A 89 -1.30 1.25 7.27
N ASN A 90 -2.09 1.25 6.20
CA ASN A 90 -2.23 0.11 5.29
C ASN A 90 -0.88 -0.32 4.67
N SER A 91 0.02 0.63 4.38
CA SER A 91 1.34 0.31 3.83
C SER A 91 2.17 -0.52 4.80
N VAL A 92 2.15 -0.15 6.07
CA VAL A 92 2.87 -0.87 7.14
C VAL A 92 2.27 -2.27 7.34
N GLU A 93 0.95 -2.38 7.39
CA GLU A 93 0.27 -3.65 7.60
C GLU A 93 0.43 -4.61 6.42
N ARG A 94 0.34 -4.12 5.17
CA ARG A 94 0.60 -4.94 3.98
C ARG A 94 2.06 -5.42 3.92
N ALA A 95 3.02 -4.56 4.27
CA ALA A 95 4.43 -4.93 4.35
C ALA A 95 4.69 -5.99 5.44
N ARG A 96 3.97 -5.91 6.57
CA ARG A 96 4.03 -6.93 7.63
C ARG A 96 3.48 -8.26 7.12
N GLY A 97 2.31 -8.25 6.48
CA GLY A 97 1.71 -9.45 5.88
C GLY A 97 2.63 -10.12 4.85
N TYR A 98 3.30 -9.33 4.00
CA TYR A 98 4.30 -9.83 3.06
C TYR A 98 5.44 -10.56 3.77
N LYS A 99 6.05 -9.94 4.78
CA LYS A 99 7.17 -10.54 5.52
C LYS A 99 6.77 -11.83 6.21
N ASP A 100 5.63 -11.83 6.90
CA ASP A 100 5.18 -12.99 7.67
C ASP A 100 4.76 -14.15 6.75
N ALA A 101 4.25 -13.87 5.55
CA ALA A 101 4.03 -14.90 4.54
C ALA A 101 5.35 -15.55 4.09
N LEU A 102 6.39 -14.79 3.82
CA LEU A 102 7.72 -15.34 3.50
C LEU A 102 8.24 -16.23 4.63
N VAL A 103 8.14 -15.78 5.87
CA VAL A 103 8.58 -16.53 7.06
C VAL A 103 7.81 -17.85 7.18
N LYS A 104 6.49 -17.83 7.03
CA LYS A 104 5.65 -19.05 7.08
C LYS A 104 6.09 -20.13 6.08
N PHE A 105 6.54 -19.70 4.92
CA PHE A 105 6.97 -20.62 3.84
C PHE A 105 8.50 -20.83 3.78
N ASN A 106 9.23 -20.43 4.83
CA ASN A 106 10.69 -20.56 4.92
C ASN A 106 11.45 -19.91 3.76
N ILE A 107 10.92 -18.82 3.21
CA ILE A 107 11.59 -18.00 2.20
C ILE A 107 12.35 -16.89 2.94
N PRO A 108 13.69 -16.79 2.79
CA PRO A 108 14.46 -15.73 3.44
C PRO A 108 13.99 -14.34 3.01
N PHE A 109 13.77 -13.45 3.98
CA PHE A 109 13.49 -12.06 3.70
C PHE A 109 14.76 -11.38 3.14
N ASP A 110 14.61 -10.77 1.97
CA ASP A 110 15.66 -9.98 1.34
C ASP A 110 15.21 -8.50 1.31
N LYS A 111 15.99 -7.64 1.95
CA LYS A 111 15.69 -6.20 2.03
C LYS A 111 15.68 -5.52 0.65
N ASP A 112 16.47 -6.04 -0.30
CA ASP A 112 16.55 -5.48 -1.64
C ASP A 112 15.31 -5.81 -2.50
N ARG A 113 14.50 -6.77 -2.04
CA ARG A 113 13.18 -7.10 -2.62
C ARG A 113 12.01 -6.34 -2.00
N MET A 114 12.27 -5.40 -1.10
CA MET A 114 11.23 -4.55 -0.53
C MET A 114 11.57 -3.08 -0.77
N LEU A 115 10.96 -2.49 -1.79
CA LEU A 115 11.24 -1.12 -2.22
C LEU A 115 10.16 -0.18 -1.69
N LYS A 116 10.61 0.89 -1.04
CA LYS A 116 9.73 2.02 -0.73
C LYS A 116 9.44 2.78 -2.00
N ALA A 117 8.22 2.70 -2.45
CA ALA A 117 7.70 3.41 -3.60
C ALA A 117 6.70 4.49 -3.13
N GLY A 118 6.26 5.34 -4.03
CA GLY A 118 5.20 6.29 -3.76
C GLY A 118 3.81 5.69 -4.00
N LEU A 119 2.95 6.47 -4.68
CA LEU A 119 1.56 6.09 -4.94
C LEU A 119 1.16 6.21 -6.42
N THR A 120 2.05 6.72 -7.26
CA THR A 120 1.75 7.05 -8.66
C THR A 120 2.25 5.97 -9.63
N PHE A 121 1.75 6.02 -10.88
CA PHE A 121 2.29 5.19 -11.98
C PHE A 121 3.78 5.42 -12.18
N LYS A 122 4.23 6.69 -12.07
CA LYS A 122 5.64 7.03 -12.20
C LYS A 122 6.50 6.39 -11.11
N ASP A 123 5.98 6.33 -9.88
CA ASP A 123 6.70 5.68 -8.78
C ASP A 123 6.84 4.17 -9.03
N GLY A 124 5.80 3.53 -9.58
CA GLY A 124 5.87 2.13 -10.00
C GLY A 124 6.90 1.91 -11.11
N ALA A 125 6.93 2.77 -12.12
CA ALA A 125 7.92 2.71 -13.19
C ALA A 125 9.35 2.90 -12.66
N ASN A 126 9.58 3.91 -11.81
CA ASN A 126 10.88 4.14 -11.17
C ASN A 126 11.33 2.95 -10.32
N ALA A 127 10.41 2.30 -9.60
CA ALA A 127 10.73 1.11 -8.83
C ALA A 127 11.18 -0.06 -9.72
N ALA A 128 10.55 -0.24 -10.89
CA ALA A 128 10.98 -1.22 -11.88
C ALA A 128 12.39 -0.93 -12.40
N ASP A 129 12.70 0.33 -12.74
CA ASP A 129 14.05 0.74 -13.14
C ASP A 129 15.07 0.41 -12.04
N MET A 130 14.79 0.78 -10.80
CA MET A 130 15.68 0.51 -9.66
C MET A 130 15.95 -1.00 -9.47
N LEU A 131 14.95 -1.86 -9.65
CA LEU A 131 15.12 -3.32 -9.54
C LEU A 131 16.06 -3.85 -10.62
N ILE A 132 15.89 -3.39 -11.85
CA ILE A 132 16.72 -3.81 -13.00
C ILE A 132 18.16 -3.27 -12.85
N GLU A 133 18.32 -1.99 -12.52
CA GLU A 133 19.63 -1.36 -12.35
C GLU A 133 20.45 -2.00 -11.22
N LYS A 134 19.80 -2.40 -10.13
CA LYS A 134 20.44 -3.10 -9.02
C LYS A 134 20.69 -4.59 -9.29
N GLY A 135 20.22 -5.13 -10.41
CA GLY A 135 20.33 -6.54 -10.72
C GLY A 135 19.59 -7.45 -9.73
N VAL A 136 18.50 -6.96 -9.12
CA VAL A 136 17.68 -7.77 -8.22
C VAL A 136 17.01 -8.87 -9.02
N SER A 137 17.20 -10.11 -8.61
CA SER A 137 16.48 -11.25 -9.20
C SER A 137 15.10 -11.37 -8.57
N PHE A 138 14.05 -11.39 -9.43
CA PHE A 138 12.66 -11.56 -8.98
C PHE A 138 11.81 -12.24 -10.06
N ASP A 139 10.80 -12.97 -9.61
CA ASP A 139 9.83 -13.71 -10.43
C ASP A 139 8.40 -13.23 -10.24
N ALA A 140 8.15 -12.42 -9.18
CA ALA A 140 6.85 -11.79 -8.96
C ALA A 140 6.99 -10.43 -8.28
N ILE A 141 5.96 -9.58 -8.47
CA ILE A 141 5.79 -8.30 -7.76
C ILE A 141 4.46 -8.33 -7.01
N PHE A 142 4.51 -8.04 -5.71
CA PHE A 142 3.37 -7.63 -4.91
C PHE A 142 3.38 -6.12 -4.75
N ALA A 143 2.47 -5.42 -5.39
CA ALA A 143 2.37 -3.96 -5.32
C ALA A 143 1.35 -3.50 -4.28
N PHE A 144 1.66 -2.44 -3.57
CA PHE A 144 0.78 -1.80 -2.59
C PHE A 144 -0.56 -1.35 -3.20
N THR A 145 -0.55 -0.82 -4.43
CA THR A 145 -1.74 -0.37 -5.16
C THR A 145 -1.67 -0.74 -6.64
N ASP A 146 -2.83 -0.71 -7.31
CA ASP A 146 -2.92 -0.93 -8.77
C ASP A 146 -2.11 0.09 -9.56
N THR A 147 -2.08 1.35 -9.10
CA THR A 147 -1.27 2.40 -9.77
C THR A 147 0.21 2.06 -9.78
N LEU A 148 0.75 1.55 -8.67
CA LEU A 148 2.14 1.07 -8.61
C LEU A 148 2.34 -0.16 -9.50
N ALA A 149 1.43 -1.12 -9.43
CA ALA A 149 1.49 -2.34 -10.22
C ALA A 149 1.53 -2.04 -11.72
N ILE A 150 0.59 -1.22 -12.20
CA ILE A 150 0.47 -0.84 -13.62
C ILE A 150 1.71 -0.05 -14.09
N GLY A 151 2.20 0.87 -13.26
CA GLY A 151 3.41 1.62 -13.57
C GLY A 151 4.63 0.72 -13.74
N ALA A 152 4.84 -0.22 -12.80
CA ALA A 152 5.90 -1.20 -12.86
C ALA A 152 5.74 -2.15 -14.06
N MET A 153 4.52 -2.65 -14.29
CA MET A 153 4.18 -3.55 -15.40
C MET A 153 4.53 -2.92 -16.76
N ASN A 154 4.06 -1.70 -17.00
CA ASN A 154 4.31 -1.02 -18.26
C ASN A 154 5.82 -0.80 -18.46
N ARG A 155 6.53 -0.36 -17.41
CA ARG A 155 7.97 -0.13 -17.50
C ARG A 155 8.75 -1.41 -17.74
N LEU A 156 8.41 -2.51 -17.08
CA LEU A 156 9.05 -3.82 -17.32
C LEU A 156 8.83 -4.32 -18.75
N ARG A 157 7.65 -4.09 -19.32
CA ARG A 157 7.37 -4.40 -20.75
C ARG A 157 8.21 -3.57 -21.70
N ASP A 158 8.36 -2.26 -21.42
CA ASP A 158 9.25 -1.38 -22.20
C ASP A 158 10.69 -1.87 -22.17
N LEU A 159 11.09 -2.51 -21.07
CA LEU A 159 12.41 -3.15 -20.90
C LEU A 159 12.48 -4.57 -21.47
N GLY A 160 11.45 -5.00 -22.19
CA GLY A 160 11.42 -6.31 -22.88
C GLY A 160 11.08 -7.50 -22.00
N LYS A 161 10.60 -7.29 -20.77
CA LYS A 161 10.15 -8.37 -19.89
C LYS A 161 8.77 -8.87 -20.27
N LYS A 162 8.58 -10.19 -20.21
CA LYS A 162 7.30 -10.84 -20.49
C LYS A 162 6.49 -10.98 -19.21
N ILE A 163 5.27 -10.49 -19.23
CA ILE A 163 4.32 -10.53 -18.13
C ILE A 163 3.03 -11.17 -18.63
N PRO A 164 2.57 -12.28 -18.05
CA PRO A 164 3.03 -12.87 -16.78
C PRO A 164 4.15 -13.94 -16.89
N GLU A 165 4.65 -14.28 -18.09
CA GLU A 165 5.48 -15.46 -18.32
C GLU A 165 6.82 -15.46 -17.57
N GLU A 166 7.47 -14.29 -17.44
CA GLU A 166 8.72 -14.14 -16.69
C GLU A 166 8.49 -13.56 -15.30
N ILE A 167 7.52 -12.65 -15.16
CA ILE A 167 7.26 -11.92 -13.93
C ILE A 167 5.74 -11.82 -13.72
N ALA A 168 5.25 -12.41 -12.64
CA ALA A 168 3.87 -12.20 -12.22
C ALA A 168 3.71 -10.86 -11.49
N ILE A 169 2.56 -10.23 -11.65
CA ILE A 169 2.24 -8.99 -10.92
C ILE A 169 0.90 -9.14 -10.22
N ALA A 170 0.91 -8.89 -8.93
CA ALA A 170 -0.28 -8.82 -8.10
C ALA A 170 -0.35 -7.49 -7.37
N SER A 171 -1.54 -6.95 -7.19
CA SER A 171 -1.79 -5.75 -6.41
C SER A 171 -2.90 -5.93 -5.39
N PHE A 172 -2.90 -5.09 -4.38
CA PHE A 172 -3.87 -5.19 -3.29
C PHE A 172 -5.23 -4.57 -3.62
N SER A 173 -5.26 -3.46 -4.36
CA SER A 173 -6.43 -2.58 -4.40
C SER A 173 -7.62 -3.15 -5.19
N GLY A 174 -7.41 -3.80 -6.32
CA GLY A 174 -8.47 -4.33 -7.17
C GLY A 174 -9.44 -3.25 -7.68
N THR A 175 -8.91 -2.08 -8.07
CA THR A 175 -9.72 -0.97 -8.60
C THR A 175 -10.15 -1.23 -10.05
N VAL A 176 -11.02 -0.37 -10.59
CA VAL A 176 -11.42 -0.44 -12.02
C VAL A 176 -10.21 -0.42 -12.96
N LEU A 177 -9.09 0.18 -12.55
CA LEU A 177 -7.87 0.19 -13.35
C LEU A 177 -7.34 -1.21 -13.66
N SER A 178 -7.47 -2.15 -12.73
CA SER A 178 -7.04 -3.54 -12.93
C SER A 178 -7.86 -4.28 -13.99
N THR A 179 -9.05 -3.80 -14.33
CA THR A 179 -9.93 -4.42 -15.35
C THR A 179 -9.68 -3.91 -16.76
N ILE A 180 -8.94 -2.81 -16.91
CA ILE A 180 -8.68 -2.18 -18.22
C ILE A 180 -7.23 -2.36 -18.69
N VAL A 181 -6.36 -2.93 -17.86
CA VAL A 181 -5.01 -3.31 -18.26
C VAL A 181 -5.00 -4.78 -18.68
N TYR A 182 -4.31 -5.04 -19.77
CA TYR A 182 -4.14 -6.41 -20.26
C TYR A 182 -2.79 -6.98 -19.78
N PRO A 183 -2.78 -8.25 -19.32
CA PRO A 183 -1.53 -8.91 -18.94
C PRO A 183 -0.57 -9.07 -20.11
#